data_d11de8f0d9f9ff8a7191f5aca265ff65
#
_entry.id   d11de8f0d9f9ff8a7191f5aca265ff65
#
_cell.length_a   1.000
_cell.length_b   1.000
_cell.length_c   1.000
_cell.angle_alpha   90.00
_cell.angle_beta   90.00
_cell.angle_gamma   90.00
#
_symmetry.space_group_name_H-M   'P 1'
#
loop_
_entity.id
_entity.type
_entity.pdbx_description
1 polymer ?
#
loop_
_entity_poly.entity_id
_entity_poly.type
_entity_poly.pdbx_seq_one_letter_code
_entity_poly.pdbx_strand_id
1 'polypeptide(L)'
;MFLASLAAPLMSLAVAFPFLFPYTQPPSTNFWPLMAAGLCGWLIAVAWNARAAGGARNGQDVWPDRAEMAAWLSAGLLLAALLASAIGLLQYFGAATGLDPWVHASKPGQAMGNLRQRNQQATLLSMGLWALLWVVAQTEA
;
A
#
# COMPACT_ATOMS: atom_id res chain seq x y z
N MET A 1 16.85 1.78 19.21
CA MET A 1 15.63 0.97 19.41
C MET A 1 14.38 1.61 18.79
N PHE A 2 14.15 2.92 18.96
CA PHE A 2 12.98 3.65 18.44
C PHE A 2 12.86 3.63 16.89
N LEU A 3 13.96 3.79 16.15
CA LEU A 3 13.95 3.78 14.68
C LEU A 3 13.63 2.41 14.07
N ALA A 4 13.98 1.32 14.74
CA ALA A 4 13.65 -0.03 14.27
C ALA A 4 12.14 -0.34 14.39
N SER A 5 11.46 0.23 15.41
CA SER A 5 10.01 0.04 15.60
C SER A 5 9.16 0.82 14.61
N LEU A 6 9.70 1.88 13.98
CA LEU A 6 9.01 2.66 12.96
C LEU A 6 9.19 2.10 11.54
N ALA A 7 10.16 1.21 11.33
CA ALA A 7 10.44 0.68 9.99
C ALA A 7 9.27 -0.13 9.43
N ALA A 8 8.67 -1.00 10.23
CA ALA A 8 7.54 -1.85 9.80
C ALA A 8 6.32 -1.03 9.34
N PRO A 9 5.78 -0.07 10.13
CA PRO A 9 4.65 0.73 9.70
C PRO A 9 4.98 1.60 8.48
N LEU A 10 6.20 2.17 8.39
CA LEU A 10 6.61 2.95 7.23
C LEU A 10 6.69 2.12 5.96
N MET A 11 7.18 0.88 6.05
CA MET A 11 7.21 -0.05 4.92
C MET A 11 5.80 -0.43 4.46
N SER A 12 4.90 -0.74 5.38
CA SER A 12 3.50 -1.04 5.06
C SER A 12 2.81 0.17 4.40
N LEU A 13 3.05 1.39 4.89
CA LEU A 13 2.55 2.62 4.27
C LEU A 13 3.14 2.84 2.87
N ALA A 14 4.43 2.58 2.67
CA ALA A 14 5.07 2.70 1.36
C ALA A 14 4.50 1.70 0.34
N VAL A 15 4.08 0.50 0.79
CA VAL A 15 3.35 -0.47 -0.05
C VAL A 15 1.95 0.03 -0.39
N ALA A 16 1.21 0.58 0.58
CA ALA A 16 -0.17 1.01 0.39
C ALA A 16 -0.30 2.30 -0.43
N PHE A 17 0.61 3.23 -0.27
CA PHE A 17 0.53 4.60 -0.80
C PHE A 17 0.27 4.69 -2.31
N PRO A 18 0.99 3.95 -3.19
CA PRO A 18 0.76 4.03 -4.63
C PRO A 18 -0.67 3.68 -5.07
N PHE A 19 -1.33 2.76 -4.36
CA PHE A 19 -2.70 2.33 -4.66
C PHE A 19 -3.75 3.36 -4.25
N LEU A 20 -3.40 4.23 -3.32
CA LEU A 20 -4.29 5.26 -2.76
C LEU A 20 -4.04 6.64 -3.35
N PHE A 21 -2.99 6.78 -4.17
CA PHE A 21 -2.55 8.07 -4.69
C PHE A 21 -3.60 8.72 -5.59
N PRO A 22 -4.16 9.88 -5.22
CA PRO A 22 -5.30 10.46 -5.92
C PRO A 22 -4.91 11.33 -7.11
N TYR A 23 -3.69 11.84 -7.14
CA TYR A 23 -3.27 12.88 -8.08
C TYR A 23 -3.02 12.34 -9.49
N THR A 24 -3.68 12.93 -10.48
CA THR A 24 -3.74 12.40 -11.86
C THR A 24 -3.59 13.44 -12.94
N GLN A 25 -3.07 14.62 -12.58
CA GLN A 25 -2.85 15.74 -13.49
C GLN A 25 -1.72 15.44 -14.49
N PRO A 26 -1.63 16.20 -15.62
CA PRO A 26 -0.56 16.04 -16.60
C PRO A 26 0.84 15.89 -15.98
N PRO A 27 1.77 15.19 -16.66
CA PRO A 27 1.82 14.90 -18.12
C PRO A 27 1.01 13.69 -18.59
N SER A 28 0.67 12.73 -17.72
CA SER A 28 -0.26 11.66 -18.07
C SER A 28 -1.02 11.18 -16.83
N THR A 29 -2.14 10.52 -17.04
CA THR A 29 -3.00 10.01 -15.95
C THR A 29 -2.30 8.98 -15.04
N ASN A 30 -1.27 8.30 -15.54
CA ASN A 30 -0.52 7.28 -14.80
C ASN A 30 0.85 7.77 -14.33
N PHE A 31 1.29 8.95 -14.75
CA PHE A 31 2.64 9.45 -14.44
C PHE A 31 2.91 9.51 -12.94
N TRP A 32 2.08 10.22 -12.20
CA TRP A 32 2.27 10.42 -10.77
C TRP A 32 2.11 9.13 -9.93
N PRO A 33 1.11 8.27 -10.19
CA PRO A 33 1.03 6.97 -9.54
C PRO A 33 2.27 6.08 -9.79
N LEU A 34 2.82 6.07 -11.01
CA LEU A 34 4.04 5.33 -11.34
C LEU A 34 5.27 5.92 -10.63
N MET A 35 5.39 7.25 -10.58
CA MET A 35 6.47 7.92 -9.83
C MET A 35 6.37 7.62 -8.35
N ALA A 36 5.17 7.65 -7.77
CA ALA A 36 4.94 7.29 -6.38
C ALA A 36 5.33 5.82 -6.11
N ALA A 37 4.93 4.89 -6.99
CA ALA A 37 5.30 3.49 -6.88
C ALA A 37 6.82 3.28 -6.97
N GLY A 38 7.49 3.94 -7.92
CA GLY A 38 8.94 3.89 -8.07
C GLY A 38 9.67 4.44 -6.85
N LEU A 39 9.23 5.59 -6.33
CA LEU A 39 9.81 6.19 -5.13
C LEU A 39 9.62 5.31 -3.89
N CYS A 40 8.41 4.78 -3.68
CA CYS A 40 8.13 3.88 -2.57
C CYS A 40 8.95 2.59 -2.67
N GLY A 41 9.05 1.99 -3.85
CA GLY A 41 9.89 0.82 -4.08
C GLY A 41 11.38 1.10 -3.81
N TRP A 42 11.88 2.25 -4.25
CA TRP A 42 13.24 2.69 -3.96
C TRP A 42 13.48 2.89 -2.46
N LEU A 43 12.57 3.56 -1.75
CA LEU A 43 12.64 3.75 -0.30
C LEU A 43 12.66 2.42 0.45
N ILE A 44 11.83 1.45 0.04
CA ILE A 44 11.82 0.09 0.60
C ILE A 44 13.19 -0.57 0.37
N ALA A 45 13.74 -0.50 -0.83
CA ALA A 45 15.03 -1.08 -1.16
C ALA A 45 16.18 -0.43 -0.36
N VAL A 46 16.18 0.90 -0.20
CA VAL A 46 17.19 1.62 0.59
C VAL A 46 17.09 1.23 2.07
N ALA A 47 15.90 1.24 2.64
CA ALA A 47 15.69 0.87 4.04
C ALA A 47 16.10 -0.59 4.31
N TRP A 48 15.83 -1.49 3.35
CA TRP A 48 16.26 -2.88 3.38
C TRP A 48 17.78 -2.99 3.41
N ASN A 49 18.48 -2.34 2.47
CA ASN A 49 19.94 -2.36 2.41
C ASN A 49 20.57 -1.72 3.65
N ALA A 50 20.02 -0.62 4.17
CA ALA A 50 20.52 0.03 5.38
C ALA A 50 20.41 -0.90 6.60
N ARG A 51 19.35 -1.67 6.70
CA ARG A 51 19.13 -2.64 7.77
C ARG A 51 20.12 -3.82 7.68
N ALA A 52 20.33 -4.35 6.48
CA ALA A 52 21.32 -5.39 6.23
C ALA A 52 22.74 -4.94 6.57
N ALA A 53 23.15 -3.71 6.21
CA ALA A 53 24.45 -3.14 6.53
C ALA A 53 24.64 -2.92 8.04
N GLY A 54 23.59 -2.52 8.76
CA GLY A 54 23.61 -2.37 10.23
C GLY A 54 23.81 -3.70 10.95
N GLY A 55 23.19 -4.77 10.47
CA GLY A 55 23.33 -6.12 11.02
C GLY A 55 24.71 -6.70 10.82
N ALA A 56 25.28 -6.55 9.61
CA ALA A 56 26.63 -7.02 9.30
C ALA A 56 27.70 -6.38 10.20
N ARG A 57 27.51 -5.12 10.61
CA ARG A 57 28.42 -4.43 11.57
C ARG A 57 28.40 -5.02 12.98
N ASN A 58 27.28 -5.61 13.38
CA ASN A 58 27.09 -6.17 14.71
C ASN A 58 27.34 -7.68 14.77
N GLY A 59 27.85 -8.31 13.68
CA GLY A 59 28.09 -9.75 13.60
C GLY A 59 26.83 -10.61 13.70
N GLN A 60 25.66 -10.00 13.48
CA GLN A 60 24.39 -10.70 13.43
C GLN A 60 24.02 -10.88 11.95
N ASP A 61 23.64 -12.09 11.56
CA ASP A 61 23.02 -12.36 10.25
C ASP A 61 21.63 -11.73 10.23
N VAL A 62 21.60 -10.41 10.00
CA VAL A 62 20.36 -9.63 9.96
C VAL A 62 19.90 -9.47 8.50
N TRP A 63 19.71 -10.57 7.82
CA TRP A 63 18.78 -10.57 6.72
C TRP A 63 17.37 -10.47 7.33
N PRO A 64 16.57 -9.47 6.96
CA PRO A 64 15.19 -9.43 7.40
C PRO A 64 14.54 -10.77 7.06
N ASP A 65 13.93 -11.40 8.03
CA ASP A 65 13.28 -12.68 7.85
C ASP A 65 12.23 -12.54 6.73
N ARG A 66 12.14 -13.56 5.87
CA ARG A 66 11.12 -13.60 4.80
C ARG A 66 9.72 -13.42 5.37
N ALA A 67 9.48 -13.92 6.59
CA ALA A 67 8.23 -13.73 7.31
C ALA A 67 7.98 -12.26 7.66
N GLU A 68 9.00 -11.52 8.09
CA GLU A 68 8.89 -10.08 8.38
C GLU A 68 8.54 -9.27 7.14
N MET A 69 9.18 -9.58 6.00
CA MET A 69 8.82 -8.96 4.71
C MET A 69 7.38 -9.25 4.30
N ALA A 70 6.99 -10.53 4.39
CA ALA A 70 5.63 -10.94 4.05
C ALA A 70 4.61 -10.25 4.95
N ALA A 71 4.92 -10.05 6.23
CA ALA A 71 4.08 -9.33 7.17
C ALA A 71 3.90 -7.86 6.76
N TRP A 72 4.98 -7.15 6.41
CA TRP A 72 4.88 -5.74 5.97
C TRP A 72 4.11 -5.60 4.67
N LEU A 73 4.38 -6.48 3.70
CA LEU A 73 3.68 -6.49 2.43
C LEU A 73 2.18 -6.76 2.63
N SER A 74 1.85 -7.77 3.43
CA SER A 74 0.46 -8.13 3.73
C SER A 74 -0.27 -7.02 4.47
N ALA A 75 0.37 -6.39 5.47
CA ALA A 75 -0.21 -5.26 6.18
C ALA A 75 -0.46 -4.05 5.24
N GLY A 76 0.48 -3.75 4.34
CA GLY A 76 0.35 -2.69 3.34
C GLY A 76 -0.78 -2.95 2.35
N LEU A 77 -0.89 -4.17 1.84
CA LEU A 77 -1.96 -4.57 0.92
C LEU A 77 -3.34 -4.57 1.60
N LEU A 78 -3.43 -5.03 2.84
CA LEU A 78 -4.66 -4.96 3.64
C LEU A 78 -5.08 -3.51 3.87
N LEU A 79 -4.16 -2.65 4.28
CA LEU A 79 -4.43 -1.23 4.47
C LEU A 79 -4.91 -0.59 3.18
N ALA A 80 -4.23 -0.85 2.06
CA ALA A 80 -4.63 -0.34 0.75
C ALA A 80 -6.04 -0.83 0.35
N ALA A 81 -6.33 -2.11 0.54
CA ALA A 81 -7.63 -2.69 0.20
C ALA A 81 -8.75 -2.13 1.07
N LEU A 82 -8.54 -1.96 2.38
CA LEU A 82 -9.53 -1.38 3.30
C LEU A 82 -9.83 0.08 2.94
N LEU A 83 -8.81 0.90 2.74
CA LEU A 83 -9.01 2.31 2.37
C LEU A 83 -9.61 2.45 0.97
N ALA A 84 -9.17 1.64 0.01
CA ALA A 84 -9.76 1.62 -1.33
C ALA A 84 -11.23 1.16 -1.31
N SER A 85 -11.60 0.24 -0.42
CA SER A 85 -13.00 -0.16 -0.20
C SER A 85 -13.83 0.99 0.36
N ALA A 86 -13.31 1.69 1.37
CA ALA A 86 -13.98 2.86 1.95
C ALA A 86 -14.20 3.96 0.91
N ILE A 87 -13.17 4.27 0.12
CA ILE A 87 -13.26 5.23 -1.00
C ILE A 87 -14.31 4.75 -2.02
N GLY A 88 -14.29 3.48 -2.40
CA GLY A 88 -15.25 2.90 -3.34
C GLY A 88 -16.69 3.00 -2.83
N LEU A 89 -16.94 2.78 -1.55
CA LEU A 89 -18.26 2.95 -0.94
C LEU A 89 -18.71 4.41 -0.95
N LEU A 90 -17.82 5.35 -0.59
CA LEU A 90 -18.12 6.79 -0.67
C LEU A 90 -18.51 7.20 -2.10
N GLN A 91 -17.78 6.69 -3.10
CA GLN A 91 -18.08 6.92 -4.52
C GLN A 91 -19.43 6.31 -4.90
N TYR A 92 -19.70 5.07 -4.51
CA TYR A 92 -20.92 4.36 -4.86
C TYR A 92 -22.17 5.08 -4.33
N PHE A 93 -22.14 5.54 -3.08
CA PHE A 93 -23.25 6.26 -2.47
C PHE A 93 -23.28 7.76 -2.79
N GLY A 94 -22.38 8.27 -3.61
CA GLY A 94 -22.31 9.70 -3.97
C GLY A 94 -21.78 10.60 -2.84
N ALA A 95 -21.26 10.02 -1.77
CA ALA A 95 -20.71 10.76 -0.63
C ALA A 95 -19.27 11.29 -0.86
N ALA A 96 -18.69 11.00 -2.03
CA ALA A 96 -17.36 11.47 -2.41
C ALA A 96 -17.35 12.92 -2.93
N THR A 97 -18.51 13.56 -3.10
CA THR A 97 -18.63 14.95 -3.56
C THR A 97 -17.95 15.90 -2.55
N GLY A 98 -17.02 16.72 -3.05
CA GLY A 98 -16.28 17.68 -2.21
C GLY A 98 -15.00 17.11 -1.58
N LEU A 99 -14.64 15.86 -1.83
CA LEU A 99 -13.38 15.24 -1.37
C LEU A 99 -12.25 15.34 -2.41
N ASP A 100 -12.46 16.03 -3.54
CA ASP A 100 -11.40 16.33 -4.50
C ASP A 100 -10.34 17.24 -3.84
N PRO A 101 -9.03 17.02 -4.05
CA PRO A 101 -8.41 16.03 -4.93
C PRO A 101 -8.09 14.66 -4.29
N TRP A 102 -8.48 14.41 -3.05
CA TRP A 102 -8.10 13.22 -2.28
C TRP A 102 -8.82 11.94 -2.74
N VAL A 103 -10.05 12.10 -3.20
CA VAL A 103 -10.87 11.03 -3.74
C VAL A 103 -11.21 11.34 -5.19
N HIS A 104 -10.90 10.41 -6.08
CA HIS A 104 -11.22 10.57 -7.50
C HIS A 104 -12.74 10.67 -7.69
N ALA A 105 -13.17 11.71 -8.44
CA ALA A 105 -14.58 11.90 -8.74
C ALA A 105 -15.12 10.77 -9.65
N SER A 106 -16.20 10.14 -9.23
CA SER A 106 -16.90 9.12 -10.01
C SER A 106 -18.40 9.39 -10.01
N LYS A 107 -19.11 8.79 -10.97
CA LYS A 107 -20.58 8.85 -10.98
C LYS A 107 -21.13 7.98 -9.85
N PRO A 108 -22.20 8.40 -9.14
CA PRO A 108 -22.89 7.57 -8.17
C PRO A 108 -23.24 6.19 -8.75
N GLY A 109 -23.15 5.14 -7.96
CA GLY A 109 -23.31 3.75 -8.40
C GLY A 109 -22.04 3.14 -9.03
N GLN A 110 -20.89 3.86 -9.03
CA GLN A 110 -19.63 3.35 -9.53
C GLN A 110 -18.55 3.43 -8.45
N ALA A 111 -18.04 2.27 -8.02
CA ALA A 111 -16.92 2.15 -7.09
C ALA A 111 -15.63 1.83 -7.87
N MET A 112 -14.79 2.83 -8.10
CA MET A 112 -13.53 2.67 -8.84
C MET A 112 -12.30 2.89 -7.96
N GLY A 113 -12.48 3.39 -6.75
CA GLY A 113 -11.39 3.82 -5.87
C GLY A 113 -10.54 4.93 -6.53
N ASN A 114 -9.38 5.19 -5.98
CA ASN A 114 -8.41 6.11 -6.58
C ASN A 114 -7.66 5.47 -7.77
N LEU A 115 -7.79 4.16 -7.99
CA LEU A 115 -7.25 3.45 -9.14
C LEU A 115 -8.01 3.75 -10.44
N ARG A 116 -9.22 4.31 -10.36
CA ARG A 116 -10.06 4.78 -11.49
C ARG A 116 -10.45 3.71 -12.52
N GLN A 117 -10.14 2.46 -12.26
CA GLN A 117 -10.51 1.32 -13.07
C GLN A 117 -11.06 0.20 -12.19
N ARG A 118 -12.26 -0.29 -12.54
CA ARG A 118 -12.94 -1.35 -11.76
C ARG A 118 -12.09 -2.62 -11.67
N ASN A 119 -11.41 -2.99 -12.75
CA ASN A 119 -10.57 -4.19 -12.76
C ASN A 119 -9.36 -4.04 -11.83
N GLN A 120 -8.72 -2.87 -11.80
CA GLN A 120 -7.61 -2.60 -10.88
C GLN A 120 -8.08 -2.58 -9.42
N GLN A 121 -9.25 -2.00 -9.16
CA GLN A 121 -9.87 -2.04 -7.84
C GLN A 121 -10.16 -3.49 -7.42
N ALA A 122 -10.75 -4.31 -8.29
CA ALA A 122 -11.00 -5.72 -8.01
C ALA A 122 -9.71 -6.50 -7.76
N THR A 123 -8.65 -6.24 -8.53
CA THR A 123 -7.33 -6.85 -8.32
C THR A 123 -6.76 -6.48 -6.94
N LEU A 124 -6.80 -5.20 -6.57
CA LEU A 124 -6.32 -4.77 -5.25
C LEU A 124 -7.10 -5.44 -4.11
N LEU A 125 -8.42 -5.53 -4.23
CA LEU A 125 -9.26 -6.21 -3.23
C LEU A 125 -8.95 -7.71 -3.14
N SER A 126 -8.69 -8.36 -4.25
CA SER A 126 -8.26 -9.78 -4.28
C SER A 126 -6.90 -9.96 -3.59
N MET A 127 -5.93 -9.06 -3.85
CA MET A 127 -4.63 -9.07 -3.16
C MET A 127 -4.80 -8.81 -1.65
N GLY A 128 -5.70 -7.91 -1.25
CA GLY A 128 -6.04 -7.66 0.15
C GLY A 128 -6.66 -8.89 0.83
N LEU A 129 -7.51 -9.62 0.13
CA LEU A 129 -8.08 -10.87 0.64
C LEU A 129 -6.98 -11.93 0.85
N TRP A 130 -6.06 -12.10 -0.11
CA TRP A 130 -4.91 -12.99 0.05
C TRP A 130 -4.04 -12.60 1.24
N ALA A 131 -3.78 -11.29 1.42
CA ALA A 131 -3.04 -10.78 2.56
C ALA A 131 -3.75 -11.08 3.89
N LEU A 132 -5.09 -10.95 3.94
CA LEU A 132 -5.89 -11.32 5.10
C LEU A 132 -5.76 -12.81 5.44
N LEU A 133 -5.91 -13.68 4.45
CA LEU A 133 -5.78 -15.12 4.63
C LEU A 133 -4.39 -15.50 5.15
N TRP A 134 -3.35 -14.84 4.64
CA TRP A 134 -1.99 -15.04 5.13
C TRP A 134 -1.84 -14.63 6.59
N VAL A 135 -2.36 -13.46 6.99
CA VAL A 135 -2.32 -12.98 8.39
C VAL A 135 -3.05 -13.96 9.32
N VAL A 136 -4.24 -14.41 8.94
CA VAL A 136 -5.02 -15.38 9.72
C VAL A 136 -4.24 -16.68 9.90
N ALA A 137 -3.63 -17.21 8.84
CA ALA A 137 -2.83 -18.42 8.92
C ALA A 137 -1.62 -18.29 9.85
N GLN A 138 -1.02 -17.07 9.98
CA GLN A 138 0.08 -16.82 10.93
C GLN A 138 -0.40 -16.74 12.39
N THR A 139 -1.66 -16.42 12.64
CA THR A 139 -2.19 -16.34 14.02
C THR A 139 -2.62 -17.70 14.56
N GLU A 140 -2.80 -18.70 13.70
CA GLU A 140 -3.18 -20.06 14.06
C GLU A 140 -1.98 -21.02 14.16
N ALA A 141 -0.79 -20.60 13.74
CA ALA A 141 0.43 -21.39 13.74
C ALA A 141 1.27 -21.17 15.01
#